data_6d8084b39ffdd10c5c7afaf6daa02c0a
#
_entry.id   6d8084b39ffdd10c5c7afaf6daa02c0a
#
_cell.length_a   1.000
_cell.length_b   1.000
_cell.length_c   1.000
_cell.angle_alpha   90.00
_cell.angle_beta   90.00
_cell.angle_gamma   90.00
#
_symmetry.space_group_name_H-M   'P 1'
#
loop_
_entity.id
_entity.type
_entity.pdbx_description
1 polymer ?
#
loop_
_entity_poly.entity_id
_entity_poly.type
_entity_poly.pdbx_seq_one_letter_code
_entity_poly.pdbx_strand_id
1 'polypeptide(L)'
;MENQPLVSVIMPCYNMENYIADSIASVQQQTYAHWELLIVDDVSTDKTVEIVKALAEQEEKIRFIVKPQHSGIADTRNQCIQMAKGKFLAFLDADDIWHPEKLETQLRFMLDNNVGFTYTTYDWIDEDGKTLNKFINTIGNLDYKKYLRNTVIGCSTVMVDTTIVGQVFVPHFRTSEDTATWLDLLKKGHLAFALNEPLVSYRIRRKSASSNKLKASSDLWKVYRQNEKLPFFKAVYYFCCYAFNAIKKRLLK
;
A
#
# COMPACT_ATOMS: atom_id res chain seq x y z
N MET A 1 27.05 13.04 11.66
CA MET A 1 25.99 12.03 11.47
C MET A 1 24.98 12.66 10.53
N GLU A 2 24.88 12.19 9.30
CA GLU A 2 23.85 12.66 8.37
C GLU A 2 22.49 12.41 9.03
N ASN A 3 21.64 13.43 8.96
CA ASN A 3 20.31 13.41 9.57
C ASN A 3 19.47 12.37 8.83
N GLN A 4 19.41 11.12 9.35
CA GLN A 4 18.63 10.04 8.73
C GLN A 4 17.17 10.48 8.65
N PRO A 5 16.53 10.52 7.47
CA PRO A 5 15.17 11.01 7.35
C PRO A 5 14.16 10.07 8.03
N LEU A 6 13.19 10.62 8.75
CA LEU A 6 12.11 9.85 9.36
C LEU A 6 11.19 9.28 8.28
N VAL A 7 10.91 7.97 8.38
CA VAL A 7 9.90 7.29 7.57
C VAL A 7 8.66 7.04 8.41
N SER A 8 7.51 7.54 7.98
CA SER A 8 6.21 7.27 8.61
C SER A 8 5.55 6.08 7.90
N VAL A 9 5.37 4.99 8.64
CA VAL A 9 4.68 3.78 8.17
C VAL A 9 3.18 3.94 8.40
N ILE A 10 2.38 3.83 7.35
CA ILE A 10 0.94 4.06 7.32
C ILE A 10 0.21 2.71 7.35
N MET A 11 -0.40 2.37 8.48
CA MET A 11 -1.05 1.06 8.70
C MET A 11 -2.50 1.24 9.17
N PRO A 12 -3.47 1.34 8.27
CA PRO A 12 -4.89 1.25 8.65
C PRO A 12 -5.24 -0.19 9.00
N CYS A 13 -6.10 -0.42 10.00
CA CYS A 13 -6.55 -1.76 10.35
C CYS A 13 -8.05 -1.83 10.67
N TYR A 14 -8.65 -3.00 10.43
CA TYR A 14 -10.01 -3.36 10.79
C TYR A 14 -10.18 -4.88 10.81
N ASN A 15 -10.43 -5.46 12.00
CA ASN A 15 -10.60 -6.91 12.21
C ASN A 15 -9.42 -7.73 11.65
N MET A 16 -8.23 -7.51 12.21
CA MET A 16 -6.95 -8.11 11.80
C MET A 16 -6.26 -8.89 12.92
N GLU A 17 -7.01 -9.42 13.91
CA GLU A 17 -6.46 -10.10 15.08
C GLU A 17 -5.48 -11.25 14.74
N ASN A 18 -5.67 -11.91 13.59
CA ASN A 18 -4.82 -13.04 13.19
C ASN A 18 -3.52 -12.64 12.48
N TYR A 19 -3.37 -11.37 12.07
CA TYR A 19 -2.28 -10.96 11.16
C TYR A 19 -1.49 -9.76 11.64
N ILE A 20 -2.14 -8.84 12.37
CA ILE A 20 -1.57 -7.53 12.69
C ILE A 20 -0.29 -7.61 13.51
N ALA A 21 -0.15 -8.62 14.37
CA ALA A 21 1.07 -8.83 15.14
C ALA A 21 2.28 -9.13 14.24
N ASP A 22 2.11 -9.96 13.20
CA ASP A 22 3.15 -10.27 12.22
C ASP A 22 3.53 -9.02 11.43
N SER A 23 2.53 -8.24 11.00
CA SER A 23 2.73 -7.01 10.24
C SER A 23 3.51 -5.97 11.07
N ILE A 24 3.18 -5.77 12.34
CA ILE A 24 3.89 -4.88 13.26
C ILE A 24 5.33 -5.40 13.48
N ALA A 25 5.50 -6.69 13.77
CA ALA A 25 6.82 -7.30 13.95
C ALA A 25 7.72 -7.10 12.73
N SER A 26 7.17 -7.14 11.51
CA SER A 26 7.93 -6.90 10.29
C SER A 26 8.46 -5.46 10.16
N VAL A 27 7.77 -4.48 10.76
CA VAL A 27 8.27 -3.09 10.86
C VAL A 27 9.34 -2.97 11.93
N GLN A 28 9.15 -3.61 13.08
CA GLN A 28 10.14 -3.60 14.17
C GLN A 28 11.48 -4.27 13.77
N GLN A 29 11.42 -5.22 12.83
CA GLN A 29 12.61 -5.95 12.31
C GLN A 29 13.30 -5.23 11.15
N GLN A 30 12.88 -4.02 10.76
CA GLN A 30 13.53 -3.27 9.69
C GLN A 30 14.97 -2.90 10.05
N THR A 31 15.90 -3.07 9.09
CA THR A 31 17.32 -2.66 9.24
C THR A 31 17.45 -1.15 9.35
N TYR A 32 16.56 -0.39 8.73
CA TYR A 32 16.48 1.05 8.89
C TYR A 32 15.74 1.41 10.19
N ALA A 33 16.43 2.02 11.14
CA ALA A 33 15.92 2.23 12.50
C ALA A 33 15.11 3.52 12.72
N HIS A 34 15.16 4.52 11.79
CA HIS A 34 14.52 5.82 11.97
C HIS A 34 13.14 5.88 11.32
N TRP A 35 12.19 5.18 11.92
CA TRP A 35 10.79 5.11 11.50
C TRP A 35 9.84 5.41 12.67
N GLU A 36 8.61 5.80 12.34
CA GLU A 36 7.43 5.75 13.21
C GLU A 36 6.35 4.88 12.54
N LEU A 37 5.58 4.12 13.32
CA LEU A 37 4.47 3.32 12.84
C LEU A 37 3.14 3.92 13.31
N LEU A 38 2.31 4.29 12.35
CA LEU A 38 1.04 4.97 12.57
C LEU A 38 -0.09 3.99 12.29
N ILE A 39 -0.73 3.53 13.35
CA ILE A 39 -1.82 2.56 13.29
C ILE A 39 -3.12 3.25 13.64
N VAL A 40 -4.10 3.19 12.75
CA VAL A 40 -5.46 3.66 13.02
C VAL A 40 -6.42 2.49 12.85
N ASP A 41 -7.15 2.18 13.91
CA ASP A 41 -8.18 1.14 13.92
C ASP A 41 -9.55 1.72 13.58
N ASP A 42 -10.23 1.09 12.62
CA ASP A 42 -11.54 1.52 12.13
C ASP A 42 -12.70 0.86 12.89
N VAL A 43 -12.60 0.81 14.23
CA VAL A 43 -13.59 0.22 15.16
C VAL A 43 -13.66 -1.30 15.00
N SER A 44 -12.54 -1.98 15.16
CA SER A 44 -12.48 -3.46 15.17
C SER A 44 -13.32 -4.04 16.29
N THR A 45 -13.94 -5.19 16.00
CA THR A 45 -14.80 -5.95 16.92
C THR A 45 -14.17 -7.26 17.39
N ASP A 46 -12.99 -7.58 16.88
CA ASP A 46 -12.15 -8.70 17.28
C ASP A 46 -11.04 -8.23 18.25
N LYS A 47 -10.02 -9.04 18.49
CA LYS A 47 -8.91 -8.70 19.39
C LYS A 47 -7.85 -7.74 18.81
N THR A 48 -8.05 -7.18 17.63
CA THR A 48 -7.09 -6.27 16.98
C THR A 48 -6.65 -5.15 17.91
N VAL A 49 -7.61 -4.45 18.53
CA VAL A 49 -7.35 -3.31 19.43
C VAL A 49 -6.51 -3.72 20.64
N GLU A 50 -6.81 -4.86 21.25
CA GLU A 50 -6.09 -5.40 22.40
C GLU A 50 -4.62 -5.70 22.04
N ILE A 51 -4.42 -6.40 20.92
CA ILE A 51 -3.08 -6.77 20.41
C ILE A 51 -2.25 -5.52 20.14
N VAL A 52 -2.80 -4.55 19.41
CA VAL A 52 -2.06 -3.34 19.05
C VAL A 52 -1.71 -2.49 20.27
N LYS A 53 -2.62 -2.36 21.24
CA LYS A 53 -2.34 -1.64 22.49
C LYS A 53 -1.17 -2.24 23.24
N ALA A 54 -1.16 -3.56 23.41
CA ALA A 54 -0.08 -4.25 24.11
C ALA A 54 1.29 -4.08 23.42
N LEU A 55 1.33 -4.05 22.08
CA LEU A 55 2.57 -3.82 21.32
C LEU A 55 3.00 -2.35 21.35
N ALA A 56 2.06 -1.41 21.30
CA ALA A 56 2.35 0.02 21.37
C ALA A 56 2.88 0.47 22.74
N GLU A 57 2.49 -0.20 23.82
CA GLU A 57 3.03 0.02 25.17
C GLU A 57 4.51 -0.38 25.29
N GLN A 58 5.00 -1.27 24.41
CA GLN A 58 6.38 -1.78 24.43
C GLN A 58 7.30 -1.04 23.45
N GLU A 59 6.76 -0.26 22.50
CA GLU A 59 7.52 0.39 21.44
C GLU A 59 7.00 1.83 21.21
N GLU A 60 7.73 2.82 21.69
CA GLU A 60 7.37 4.27 21.61
C GLU A 60 7.28 4.81 20.18
N LYS A 61 7.87 4.13 19.20
CA LYS A 61 7.72 4.48 17.77
C LYS A 61 6.36 4.12 17.20
N ILE A 62 5.54 3.34 17.93
CA ILE A 62 4.18 2.96 17.53
C ILE A 62 3.20 3.97 18.09
N ARG A 63 2.45 4.64 17.21
CA ARG A 63 1.36 5.54 17.58
C ARG A 63 0.04 4.94 17.13
N PHE A 64 -0.82 4.64 18.09
CA PHE A 64 -2.08 3.93 17.87
C PHE A 64 -3.29 4.78 18.25
N ILE A 65 -4.31 4.79 17.38
CA ILE A 65 -5.61 5.43 17.61
C ILE A 65 -6.73 4.49 17.19
N VAL A 66 -7.78 4.41 18.01
CA VAL A 66 -9.06 3.80 17.65
C VAL A 66 -10.04 4.91 17.26
N LYS A 67 -10.69 4.79 16.12
CA LYS A 67 -11.67 5.78 15.65
C LYS A 67 -12.95 5.73 16.48
N PRO A 68 -13.69 6.84 16.57
CA PRO A 68 -14.97 6.87 17.28
C PRO A 68 -16.09 6.16 16.51
N GLN A 69 -15.96 6.01 15.18
CA GLN A 69 -16.94 5.34 14.32
C GLN A 69 -16.27 4.75 13.08
N HIS A 70 -16.84 3.67 12.56
CA HIS A 70 -16.40 3.03 11.33
C HIS A 70 -16.63 3.95 10.12
N SER A 71 -15.61 4.14 9.28
CA SER A 71 -15.70 5.00 8.10
C SER A 71 -14.99 4.45 6.85
N GLY A 72 -14.35 3.29 6.97
CA GLY A 72 -13.70 2.58 5.87
C GLY A 72 -12.22 2.92 5.70
N ILE A 73 -11.58 2.13 4.83
CA ILE A 73 -10.13 2.09 4.65
C ILE A 73 -9.53 3.44 4.22
N ALA A 74 -10.21 4.19 3.34
CA ALA A 74 -9.71 5.46 2.82
C ALA A 74 -9.57 6.51 3.93
N ASP A 75 -10.61 6.71 4.75
CA ASP A 75 -10.56 7.64 5.89
C ASP A 75 -9.53 7.22 6.91
N THR A 76 -9.47 5.93 7.19
CA THR A 76 -8.53 5.37 8.15
C THR A 76 -7.09 5.57 7.69
N ARG A 77 -6.79 5.35 6.40
CA ARG A 77 -5.47 5.62 5.83
C ARG A 77 -5.15 7.11 5.80
N ASN A 78 -6.12 7.96 5.46
CA ASN A 78 -5.94 9.43 5.52
C ASN A 78 -5.63 9.91 6.94
N GLN A 79 -6.25 9.33 7.96
CA GLN A 79 -5.95 9.68 9.35
C GLN A 79 -4.52 9.26 9.73
N CYS A 80 -4.03 8.09 9.31
CA CYS A 80 -2.62 7.72 9.46
C CYS A 80 -1.70 8.75 8.78
N ILE A 81 -2.00 9.14 7.53
CA ILE A 81 -1.22 10.14 6.78
C ILE A 81 -1.19 11.49 7.51
N GLN A 82 -2.31 11.94 8.08
CA GLN A 82 -2.38 13.21 8.85
C GLN A 82 -1.54 13.16 10.13
N MET A 83 -1.32 11.99 10.71
CA MET A 83 -0.48 11.82 11.90
C MET A 83 1.02 11.80 11.57
N ALA A 84 1.40 11.60 10.30
CA ALA A 84 2.78 11.44 9.88
C ALA A 84 3.64 12.68 10.15
N LYS A 85 4.84 12.45 10.72
CA LYS A 85 5.86 13.47 10.97
C LYS A 85 7.01 13.37 9.95
N GLY A 86 7.21 12.19 9.37
CA GLY A 86 8.22 11.95 8.35
C GLY A 86 7.79 12.47 6.99
N LYS A 87 8.75 12.92 6.20
CA LYS A 87 8.51 13.30 4.79
C LYS A 87 8.36 12.08 3.87
N PHE A 88 8.87 10.92 4.27
CA PHE A 88 8.69 9.65 3.58
C PHE A 88 7.50 8.91 4.19
N LEU A 89 6.52 8.59 3.35
CA LEU A 89 5.38 7.77 3.72
C LEU A 89 5.54 6.38 3.09
N ALA A 90 5.57 5.34 3.91
CA ALA A 90 5.59 3.94 3.46
C ALA A 90 4.29 3.27 3.87
N PHE A 91 3.63 2.59 2.93
CA PHE A 91 2.30 2.01 3.15
C PHE A 91 2.42 0.53 3.47
N LEU A 92 1.70 0.08 4.50
CA LEU A 92 1.64 -1.33 4.89
C LEU A 92 0.21 -1.69 5.28
N ASP A 93 -0.41 -2.62 4.58
CA ASP A 93 -1.69 -3.20 4.97
C ASP A 93 -1.48 -4.18 6.16
N ALA A 94 -2.42 -4.19 7.11
CA ALA A 94 -2.27 -4.87 8.41
C ALA A 94 -2.31 -6.42 8.34
N ASP A 95 -2.26 -6.99 7.14
CA ASP A 95 -2.19 -8.41 6.86
C ASP A 95 -0.96 -8.81 6.01
N ASP A 96 -0.16 -7.83 5.56
CA ASP A 96 1.06 -8.05 4.80
C ASP A 96 2.31 -8.06 5.70
N ILE A 97 3.42 -8.56 5.18
CA ILE A 97 4.71 -8.63 5.88
C ILE A 97 5.77 -7.95 5.04
N TRP A 98 6.59 -7.09 5.64
CA TRP A 98 7.77 -6.52 5.00
C TRP A 98 9.02 -7.37 5.24
N HIS A 99 9.89 -7.45 4.23
CA HIS A 99 11.22 -8.01 4.41
C HIS A 99 12.12 -7.00 5.16
N PRO A 100 13.10 -7.46 5.92
CA PRO A 100 13.88 -6.60 6.84
C PRO A 100 14.55 -5.40 6.17
N GLU A 101 14.98 -5.53 4.92
CA GLU A 101 15.72 -4.50 4.20
C GLU A 101 14.83 -3.50 3.43
N LYS A 102 13.50 -3.62 3.54
CA LYS A 102 12.57 -2.88 2.68
C LYS A 102 12.71 -1.35 2.82
N LEU A 103 12.69 -0.84 4.04
CA LEU A 103 12.78 0.61 4.25
C LEU A 103 14.14 1.15 3.81
N GLU A 104 15.22 0.47 4.17
CA GLU A 104 16.58 0.89 3.83
C GLU A 104 16.80 0.91 2.31
N THR A 105 16.43 -0.17 1.63
CA THR A 105 16.61 -0.33 0.18
C THR A 105 15.82 0.71 -0.60
N GLN A 106 14.52 0.89 -0.28
CA GLN A 106 13.71 1.89 -0.98
C GLN A 106 14.15 3.31 -0.69
N LEU A 107 14.42 3.64 0.58
CA LEU A 107 14.84 4.97 0.97
C LEU A 107 16.17 5.36 0.31
N ARG A 108 17.17 4.47 0.34
CA ARG A 108 18.46 4.69 -0.33
C ARG A 108 18.25 4.94 -1.82
N PHE A 109 17.47 4.08 -2.50
CA PHE A 109 17.18 4.27 -3.92
C PHE A 109 16.52 5.64 -4.19
N MET A 110 15.56 6.06 -3.35
CA MET A 110 14.88 7.34 -3.51
C MET A 110 15.83 8.53 -3.35
N LEU A 111 16.72 8.48 -2.36
CA LEU A 111 17.69 9.53 -2.09
C LEU A 111 18.75 9.61 -3.19
N ASP A 112 19.34 8.47 -3.58
CA ASP A 112 20.41 8.40 -4.58
C ASP A 112 19.95 8.88 -5.97
N ASN A 113 18.68 8.65 -6.31
CA ASN A 113 18.12 9.00 -7.62
C ASN A 113 17.22 10.26 -7.60
N ASN A 114 17.04 10.90 -6.44
CA ASN A 114 16.15 12.05 -6.25
C ASN A 114 14.73 11.80 -6.81
N VAL A 115 14.11 10.68 -6.44
CA VAL A 115 12.79 10.27 -6.92
C VAL A 115 11.76 10.23 -5.79
N GLY A 116 10.54 10.68 -6.09
CA GLY A 116 9.49 10.89 -5.09
C GLY A 116 8.48 9.75 -4.95
N PHE A 117 8.47 8.74 -5.82
CA PHE A 117 7.51 7.64 -5.77
C PHE A 117 8.14 6.34 -6.26
N THR A 118 8.16 5.33 -5.38
CA THR A 118 8.72 4.00 -5.66
C THR A 118 7.75 2.89 -5.31
N TYR A 119 7.89 1.74 -5.99
CA TYR A 119 7.20 0.50 -5.67
C TYR A 119 8.10 -0.71 -5.94
N THR A 120 7.82 -1.84 -5.28
CA THR A 120 8.69 -3.03 -5.33
C THR A 120 7.98 -4.24 -5.92
N THR A 121 8.75 -5.28 -6.27
CA THR A 121 8.25 -6.64 -6.42
C THR A 121 7.73 -7.15 -5.08
N TYR A 122 6.78 -8.08 -5.08
CA TYR A 122 6.29 -8.76 -3.90
C TYR A 122 6.05 -10.24 -4.19
N ASP A 123 6.20 -11.05 -3.16
CA ASP A 123 5.82 -12.47 -3.18
C ASP A 123 4.46 -12.70 -2.51
N TRP A 124 3.93 -13.89 -2.67
CA TRP A 124 2.67 -14.28 -2.05
C TRP A 124 2.88 -15.27 -0.91
N ILE A 125 2.17 -15.01 0.19
CA ILE A 125 2.03 -15.94 1.32
C ILE A 125 0.55 -16.31 1.50
N ASP A 126 0.30 -17.48 2.10
CA ASP A 126 -1.05 -17.89 2.50
C ASP A 126 -1.49 -17.25 3.83
N GLU A 127 -2.68 -17.65 4.33
CA GLU A 127 -3.23 -17.13 5.58
C GLU A 127 -2.32 -17.43 6.78
N ASP A 128 -1.56 -18.52 6.75
CA ASP A 128 -0.65 -18.95 7.82
C ASP A 128 0.78 -18.36 7.68
N GLY A 129 1.02 -17.51 6.67
CA GLY A 129 2.32 -16.87 6.41
C GLY A 129 3.30 -17.75 5.61
N LYS A 130 2.86 -18.91 5.10
CA LYS A 130 3.71 -19.80 4.30
C LYS A 130 3.83 -19.28 2.87
N THR A 131 5.07 -19.25 2.34
CA THR A 131 5.29 -18.83 0.95
C THR A 131 4.57 -19.70 -0.06
N LEU A 132 3.95 -19.05 -1.04
CA LEU A 132 3.33 -19.70 -2.19
C LEU A 132 4.26 -19.82 -3.40
N ASN A 133 5.53 -19.39 -3.26
CA ASN A 133 6.55 -19.36 -4.33
C ASN A 133 6.07 -18.64 -5.60
N LYS A 134 5.28 -17.59 -5.44
CA LYS A 134 4.75 -16.76 -6.52
C LYS A 134 5.18 -15.32 -6.31
N PHE A 135 5.63 -14.70 -7.40
CA PHE A 135 6.11 -13.32 -7.40
C PHE A 135 5.27 -12.48 -8.35
N ILE A 136 5.00 -11.26 -7.95
CA ILE A 136 4.48 -10.21 -8.82
C ILE A 136 5.62 -9.22 -9.05
N ASN A 137 6.29 -9.39 -10.18
CA ASN A 137 7.41 -8.54 -10.56
C ASN A 137 6.93 -7.14 -10.95
N THR A 138 7.78 -6.15 -10.71
CA THR A 138 7.61 -4.83 -11.28
C THR A 138 7.67 -4.91 -12.82
N ILE A 139 7.04 -3.95 -13.48
CA ILE A 139 7.01 -3.86 -14.95
C ILE A 139 7.77 -2.64 -15.47
N GLY A 140 8.74 -2.14 -14.70
CA GLY A 140 9.50 -0.92 -14.97
C GLY A 140 8.77 0.34 -14.53
N ASN A 141 9.35 1.49 -14.80
CA ASN A 141 8.79 2.76 -14.35
C ASN A 141 7.44 3.05 -15.02
N LEU A 142 6.49 3.48 -14.20
CA LEU A 142 5.11 3.72 -14.60
C LEU A 142 4.79 5.21 -14.62
N ASP A 143 4.29 5.66 -15.76
CA ASP A 143 3.55 6.91 -15.89
C ASP A 143 2.04 6.66 -15.75
N TYR A 144 1.26 7.74 -15.76
CA TYR A 144 -0.19 7.71 -15.69
C TYR A 144 -0.85 6.75 -16.71
N LYS A 145 -0.42 6.82 -18.00
CA LYS A 145 -1.02 6.01 -19.07
C LYS A 145 -0.65 4.53 -18.96
N LYS A 146 0.59 4.23 -18.56
CA LYS A 146 1.03 2.85 -18.33
C LYS A 146 0.27 2.23 -17.16
N TYR A 147 0.11 2.98 -16.06
CA TYR A 147 -0.59 2.50 -14.88
C TYR A 147 -2.10 2.29 -15.12
N LEU A 148 -2.77 3.16 -15.88
CA LEU A 148 -4.15 2.93 -16.32
C LEU A 148 -4.34 1.60 -17.08
N ARG A 149 -3.32 1.14 -17.83
CA ARG A 149 -3.39 -0.14 -18.56
C ARG A 149 -3.13 -1.36 -17.67
N ASN A 150 -2.40 -1.19 -16.59
CA ASN A 150 -2.01 -2.29 -15.71
C ASN A 150 -1.77 -1.80 -14.28
N THR A 151 -2.80 -1.89 -13.43
CA THR A 151 -2.76 -1.50 -12.02
C THR A 151 -1.99 -2.55 -11.20
N VAL A 152 -0.66 -2.58 -11.35
CA VAL A 152 0.22 -3.60 -10.79
C VAL A 152 0.81 -3.23 -9.42
N ILE A 153 0.73 -1.96 -9.02
CA ILE A 153 1.30 -1.47 -7.77
C ILE A 153 0.46 -1.98 -6.59
N GLY A 154 1.06 -2.80 -5.75
CA GLY A 154 0.47 -3.20 -4.47
C GLY A 154 0.68 -2.13 -3.41
N CYS A 155 -0.33 -1.85 -2.57
CA CYS A 155 -0.28 -0.79 -1.57
C CYS A 155 0.96 -0.93 -0.67
N SER A 156 1.17 -2.10 -0.09
CA SER A 156 2.27 -2.37 0.86
C SER A 156 3.68 -2.28 0.23
N THR A 157 3.78 -2.16 -1.10
CA THR A 157 5.06 -2.01 -1.82
C THR A 157 5.50 -0.55 -1.96
N VAL A 158 4.62 0.40 -1.67
CA VAL A 158 4.83 1.82 -1.99
C VAL A 158 5.59 2.57 -0.90
N MET A 159 6.49 3.46 -1.34
CA MET A 159 7.05 4.55 -0.55
C MET A 159 7.06 5.84 -1.39
N VAL A 160 6.68 6.97 -0.76
CA VAL A 160 6.66 8.29 -1.41
C VAL A 160 7.39 9.34 -0.57
N ASP A 161 8.06 10.29 -1.23
CA ASP A 161 8.60 11.52 -0.62
C ASP A 161 7.60 12.67 -0.85
N THR A 162 6.94 13.11 0.21
CA THR A 162 5.92 14.18 0.15
C THR A 162 6.49 15.54 -0.24
N THR A 163 7.80 15.76 -0.09
CA THR A 163 8.45 17.00 -0.55
C THR A 163 8.56 17.06 -2.07
N ILE A 164 8.56 15.91 -2.74
CA ILE A 164 8.61 15.79 -4.20
C ILE A 164 7.21 15.63 -4.79
N VAL A 165 6.40 14.68 -4.27
CA VAL A 165 5.08 14.38 -4.85
C VAL A 165 3.96 15.30 -4.34
N GLY A 166 4.23 16.07 -3.28
CA GLY A 166 3.25 16.89 -2.60
C GLY A 166 2.34 16.08 -1.68
N GLN A 167 1.21 16.66 -1.32
CA GLN A 167 0.25 16.02 -0.42
C GLN A 167 -0.34 14.76 -1.04
N VAL A 168 -0.35 13.67 -0.24
CA VAL A 168 -1.01 12.42 -0.56
C VAL A 168 -2.38 12.39 0.09
N PHE A 169 -3.40 12.08 -0.70
CA PHE A 169 -4.77 11.93 -0.23
C PHE A 169 -5.37 10.66 -0.85
N VAL A 170 -6.05 9.87 -0.03
CA VAL A 170 -6.70 8.62 -0.43
C VAL A 170 -8.18 8.88 -0.72
N PRO A 171 -8.63 8.79 -1.99
CA PRO A 171 -10.02 9.01 -2.34
C PRO A 171 -10.94 7.91 -1.80
N HIS A 172 -12.21 8.27 -1.53
CA HIS A 172 -13.21 7.35 -0.98
C HIS A 172 -13.70 6.35 -2.03
N PHE A 173 -13.05 5.20 -2.08
CA PHE A 173 -13.51 4.01 -2.80
C PHE A 173 -13.54 2.82 -1.82
N ARG A 174 -14.45 1.91 -2.03
CA ARG A 174 -14.56 0.71 -1.19
C ARG A 174 -13.38 -0.24 -1.39
N THR A 175 -12.95 -0.40 -2.62
CA THR A 175 -11.72 -1.07 -3.05
C THR A 175 -11.11 -0.24 -4.18
N SER A 176 -9.82 -0.39 -4.44
CA SER A 176 -9.07 0.41 -5.43
C SER A 176 -8.87 1.90 -5.05
N GLU A 177 -9.02 2.24 -3.77
CA GLU A 177 -8.65 3.55 -3.24
C GLU A 177 -7.14 3.82 -3.39
N ASP A 178 -6.32 2.79 -3.22
CA ASP A 178 -4.88 2.80 -3.50
C ASP A 178 -4.61 3.11 -4.98
N THR A 179 -5.30 2.43 -5.90
CA THR A 179 -5.20 2.68 -7.34
C THR A 179 -5.56 4.12 -7.69
N ALA A 180 -6.63 4.67 -7.11
CA ALA A 180 -7.02 6.07 -7.32
C ALA A 180 -5.95 7.03 -6.77
N THR A 181 -5.37 6.73 -5.60
CA THR A 181 -4.28 7.51 -4.99
C THR A 181 -3.06 7.56 -5.91
N TRP A 182 -2.62 6.40 -6.43
CA TRP A 182 -1.46 6.36 -7.32
C TRP A 182 -1.73 7.05 -8.65
N LEU A 183 -2.95 6.93 -9.20
CA LEU A 183 -3.33 7.67 -10.40
C LEU A 183 -3.29 9.18 -10.19
N ASP A 184 -3.71 9.69 -9.04
CA ASP A 184 -3.65 11.12 -8.72
C ASP A 184 -2.19 11.64 -8.69
N LEU A 185 -1.26 10.88 -8.13
CA LEU A 185 0.17 11.23 -8.14
C LEU A 185 0.74 11.20 -9.57
N LEU A 186 0.48 10.13 -10.31
CA LEU A 186 0.97 9.97 -11.69
C LEU A 186 0.37 11.02 -12.65
N LYS A 187 -0.86 11.47 -12.42
CA LYS A 187 -1.53 12.51 -13.19
C LYS A 187 -0.91 13.89 -12.99
N LYS A 188 -0.30 14.14 -11.84
CA LYS A 188 0.48 15.36 -11.55
C LYS A 188 1.84 15.36 -12.29
N GLY A 189 2.19 14.30 -13.01
CA GLY A 189 3.44 14.18 -13.77
C GLY A 189 4.54 13.39 -13.08
N HIS A 190 4.29 12.86 -11.89
CA HIS A 190 5.25 11.98 -11.21
C HIS A 190 5.34 10.64 -11.91
N LEU A 191 6.48 9.94 -11.75
CA LEU A 191 6.69 8.57 -12.17
C LEU A 191 6.77 7.67 -10.94
N ALA A 192 6.15 6.49 -11.00
CA ALA A 192 6.40 5.43 -10.04
C ALA A 192 7.62 4.62 -10.51
N PHE A 193 8.71 4.71 -9.77
CA PHE A 193 9.95 4.00 -10.07
C PHE A 193 9.92 2.60 -9.49
N ALA A 194 10.31 1.64 -10.31
CA ALA A 194 10.27 0.22 -9.98
C ALA A 194 11.59 -0.24 -9.35
N LEU A 195 11.51 -0.87 -8.18
CA LEU A 195 12.58 -1.68 -7.63
C LEU A 195 12.22 -3.16 -7.85
N ASN A 196 13.05 -3.86 -8.63
CA ASN A 196 12.79 -5.26 -8.95
C ASN A 196 13.33 -6.21 -7.87
N GLU A 197 13.05 -5.90 -6.62
CA GLU A 197 13.42 -6.67 -5.43
C GLU A 197 12.16 -7.07 -4.67
N PRO A 198 12.01 -8.34 -4.25
CA PRO A 198 10.88 -8.80 -3.46
C PRO A 198 11.07 -8.34 -2.01
N LEU A 199 10.48 -7.21 -1.65
CA LEU A 199 10.62 -6.59 -0.34
C LEU A 199 9.33 -6.65 0.50
N VAL A 200 8.30 -7.32 -0.02
CA VAL A 200 6.97 -7.45 0.62
C VAL A 200 6.43 -8.85 0.35
N SER A 201 5.91 -9.50 1.38
CA SER A 201 5.10 -10.71 1.28
C SER A 201 3.63 -10.34 1.42
N TYR A 202 2.90 -10.43 0.30
CA TYR A 202 1.47 -10.14 0.21
C TYR A 202 0.64 -11.35 0.63
N ARG A 203 -0.23 -11.18 1.64
CA ARG A 203 -1.05 -12.27 2.18
C ARG A 203 -2.33 -12.48 1.38
N ILE A 204 -2.50 -13.71 0.88
CA ILE A 204 -3.71 -14.11 0.17
C ILE A 204 -4.73 -14.64 1.18
N ARG A 205 -5.83 -13.90 1.38
CA ARG A 205 -6.92 -14.28 2.28
C ARG A 205 -8.19 -14.63 1.51
N ARG A 206 -8.92 -15.64 2.00
CA ARG A 206 -10.22 -16.04 1.43
C ARG A 206 -11.27 -14.95 1.56
N LYS A 207 -11.26 -14.21 2.68
CA LYS A 207 -12.20 -13.12 3.00
C LYS A 207 -11.50 -11.76 2.95
N SER A 208 -10.90 -11.38 1.82
CA SER A 208 -10.34 -10.03 1.61
C SER A 208 -11.31 -9.14 0.85
N ALA A 209 -11.17 -7.81 0.99
CA ALA A 209 -11.97 -6.83 0.24
C ALA A 209 -11.87 -7.04 -1.28
N SER A 210 -10.70 -7.46 -1.77
CA SER A 210 -10.40 -7.74 -3.19
C SER A 210 -10.67 -9.18 -3.64
N SER A 211 -11.14 -10.08 -2.76
CA SER A 211 -11.43 -11.48 -3.09
C SER A 211 -12.54 -11.62 -4.13
N ASN A 212 -13.55 -10.75 -4.09
CA ASN A 212 -14.62 -10.70 -5.09
C ASN A 212 -14.18 -9.90 -6.32
N LYS A 213 -13.66 -10.62 -7.34
CA LYS A 213 -13.09 -10.02 -8.56
C LYS A 213 -14.09 -9.17 -9.37
N LEU A 214 -15.37 -9.54 -9.39
CA LEU A 214 -16.39 -8.75 -10.09
C LEU A 214 -16.60 -7.41 -9.40
N LYS A 215 -16.70 -7.40 -8.08
CA LYS A 215 -16.81 -6.16 -7.29
C LYS A 215 -15.56 -5.28 -7.43
N ALA A 216 -14.36 -5.86 -7.35
CA ALA A 216 -13.11 -5.14 -7.54
C ALA A 216 -13.01 -4.51 -8.95
N SER A 217 -13.42 -5.24 -10.00
CA SER A 217 -13.47 -4.71 -11.37
C SER A 217 -14.49 -3.57 -11.51
N SER A 218 -15.67 -3.68 -10.86
CA SER A 218 -16.66 -2.60 -10.82
C SER A 218 -16.12 -1.34 -10.11
N ASP A 219 -15.39 -1.50 -9.03
CA ASP A 219 -14.82 -0.37 -8.31
C ASP A 219 -13.69 0.31 -9.13
N LEU A 220 -12.84 -0.47 -9.83
CA LEU A 220 -11.87 0.09 -10.76
C LEU A 220 -12.55 0.86 -11.91
N TRP A 221 -13.67 0.35 -12.43
CA TRP A 221 -14.47 1.09 -13.42
C TRP A 221 -14.95 2.44 -12.87
N LYS A 222 -15.39 2.48 -11.61
CA LYS A 222 -15.76 3.75 -10.94
C LYS A 222 -14.56 4.70 -10.82
N VAL A 223 -13.36 4.18 -10.47
CA VAL A 223 -12.14 5.00 -10.46
C VAL A 223 -11.93 5.65 -11.81
N TYR A 224 -11.99 4.90 -12.92
CA TYR A 224 -11.81 5.47 -14.26
C TYR A 224 -12.87 6.49 -14.63
N ARG A 225 -14.14 6.27 -14.24
CA ARG A 225 -15.27 7.13 -14.63
C ARG A 225 -15.51 8.31 -13.69
N GLN A 226 -15.32 8.13 -12.41
CA GLN A 226 -15.68 9.12 -11.37
C GLN A 226 -14.46 9.91 -10.89
N ASN A 227 -13.34 9.24 -10.58
CA ASN A 227 -12.11 9.89 -10.13
C ASN A 227 -11.35 10.50 -11.32
N GLU A 228 -11.02 9.67 -12.32
CA GLU A 228 -10.24 10.10 -13.47
C GLU A 228 -11.06 10.86 -14.51
N LYS A 229 -12.39 10.80 -14.43
CA LYS A 229 -13.34 11.45 -15.37
C LYS A 229 -13.03 11.13 -16.84
N LEU A 230 -12.51 9.91 -17.11
CA LEU A 230 -12.17 9.50 -18.47
C LEU A 230 -13.44 9.47 -19.35
N PRO A 231 -13.37 9.94 -20.61
CA PRO A 231 -14.43 9.73 -21.59
C PRO A 231 -14.73 8.23 -21.74
N PHE A 232 -16.00 7.89 -22.01
CA PHE A 232 -16.49 6.50 -22.02
C PHE A 232 -15.57 5.54 -22.82
N PHE A 233 -15.27 5.87 -24.07
CA PHE A 233 -14.44 5.01 -24.93
C PHE A 233 -13.00 4.85 -24.42
N LYS A 234 -12.41 5.89 -23.79
CA LYS A 234 -11.10 5.79 -23.16
C LYS A 234 -11.15 4.89 -21.93
N ALA A 235 -12.19 5.01 -21.10
CA ALA A 235 -12.38 4.15 -19.94
C ALA A 235 -12.53 2.68 -20.37
N VAL A 236 -13.32 2.38 -21.40
CA VAL A 236 -13.46 1.03 -21.97
C VAL A 236 -12.10 0.51 -22.44
N TYR A 237 -11.35 1.30 -23.19
CA TYR A 237 -10.02 0.90 -23.68
C TYR A 237 -9.08 0.50 -22.53
N TYR A 238 -8.93 1.35 -21.51
CA TYR A 238 -8.06 1.06 -20.38
C TYR A 238 -8.56 -0.13 -19.54
N PHE A 239 -9.87 -0.27 -19.39
CA PHE A 239 -10.46 -1.40 -18.68
C PHE A 239 -10.23 -2.72 -19.42
N CYS A 240 -10.33 -2.75 -20.76
CA CYS A 240 -9.97 -3.92 -21.56
C CYS A 240 -8.47 -4.27 -21.44
N CYS A 241 -7.58 -3.27 -21.44
CA CYS A 241 -6.15 -3.49 -21.21
C CYS A 241 -5.89 -4.11 -19.82
N TYR A 242 -6.52 -3.57 -18.78
CA TYR A 242 -6.44 -4.12 -17.42
C TYR A 242 -6.93 -5.57 -17.37
N ALA A 243 -8.13 -5.85 -17.92
CA ALA A 243 -8.71 -7.20 -17.93
C ALA A 243 -7.81 -8.20 -18.66
N PHE A 244 -7.25 -7.82 -19.82
CA PHE A 244 -6.30 -8.63 -20.57
C PHE A 244 -5.03 -8.95 -19.73
N ASN A 245 -4.44 -7.94 -19.09
CA ASN A 245 -3.27 -8.13 -18.24
C ASN A 245 -3.59 -9.01 -17.01
N ALA A 246 -4.78 -8.87 -16.42
CA ALA A 246 -5.22 -9.70 -15.30
C ALA A 246 -5.39 -11.17 -15.70
N ILE A 247 -5.91 -11.44 -16.90
CA ILE A 247 -6.03 -12.79 -17.47
C ILE A 247 -4.65 -13.37 -17.79
N LYS A 248 -3.79 -12.59 -18.46
CA LYS A 248 -2.43 -13.01 -18.81
C LYS A 248 -1.64 -13.44 -17.55
N LYS A 249 -1.72 -12.69 -16.46
CA LYS A 249 -1.10 -13.05 -15.17
C LYS A 249 -1.59 -14.40 -14.61
N ARG A 250 -2.79 -14.85 -14.98
CA ARG A 250 -3.35 -16.15 -14.56
C ARG A 250 -2.96 -17.30 -15.47
N LEU A 251 -2.79 -17.04 -16.76
CA LEU A 251 -2.45 -18.07 -17.76
C LEU A 251 -0.95 -18.36 -17.80
N LEU A 252 -0.10 -17.43 -17.39
CA LEU A 252 1.36 -17.60 -17.29
C LEU A 252 1.80 -18.21 -15.93
N LYS A 253 0.89 -18.94 -15.28
CA LYS A 253 1.12 -19.71 -14.05
C LYS A 253 1.60 -21.11 -14.35
#